data_b456d866503ea56a5869105ed6a1e29f
#
_entry.id   b456d866503ea56a5869105ed6a1e29f
#
_cell.length_a   1.000
_cell.length_b   1.000
_cell.length_c   1.000
_cell.angle_alpha   90.00
_cell.angle_beta   90.00
_cell.angle_gamma   90.00
#
_symmetry.space_group_name_H-M   'P 1'
#
loop_
_entity.id
_entity.type
_entity.pdbx_description
1 polymer ?
#
loop_
_entity_poly.entity_id
_entity_poly.type
_entity_poly.pdbx_seq_one_letter_code
_entity_poly.pdbx_strand_id
1 'polypeptide(L)'
;MSNERLKSAMAKAHVDVEIITRTVDVDPKTVQRWLKGRVPHARHRWKLAELLRENEDFLWPGADNTNTTTTHTSEVVAAYAHRNEVPPGPWWQLFSHARKQIDLLGFAMLFLPEQHSGLVNLFEEKATSGCKIRIALADPLCAAVQMRDEEEQLGGTLPARIQTTLYHFRDIRNFDGIEIRYHVACLYNSLFRSDNQMFVTPHLYGLHGSKAPLLHLRCLGPHGIFANFAEHFEAIWRTTQPRGKDE
;
A
#
# COMPACT_ATOMS: atom_id res chain seq x y z
N MET A 1 24.03 -18.16 17.31
CA MET A 1 24.26 -17.59 15.96
C MET A 1 24.95 -16.24 16.12
N SER A 2 25.86 -15.87 15.24
CA SER A 2 26.57 -14.58 15.30
C SER A 2 25.67 -13.46 14.78
N ASN A 3 25.78 -12.23 15.33
CA ASN A 3 25.07 -11.06 14.81
C ASN A 3 25.89 -10.41 13.70
N GLU A 4 25.72 -10.91 12.47
CA GLU A 4 26.44 -10.42 11.30
C GLU A 4 26.02 -8.99 10.92
N ARG A 5 24.79 -8.57 11.25
CA ARG A 5 24.30 -7.21 10.99
C ARG A 5 25.04 -6.19 11.86
N LEU A 6 25.24 -6.50 13.14
CA LEU A 6 26.02 -5.65 14.05
C LEU A 6 27.47 -5.56 13.60
N LYS A 7 28.10 -6.67 13.20
CA LYS A 7 29.47 -6.66 12.66
C LYS A 7 29.59 -5.81 11.40
N SER A 8 28.64 -5.96 10.46
CA SER A 8 28.61 -5.19 9.22
C SER A 8 28.45 -3.69 9.49
N ALA A 9 27.54 -3.32 10.41
CA ALA A 9 27.33 -1.92 10.79
C ALA A 9 28.56 -1.30 11.46
N MET A 10 29.25 -2.05 12.34
CA MET A 10 30.50 -1.63 12.95
C MET A 10 31.60 -1.37 11.90
N ALA A 11 31.74 -2.29 10.94
CA ALA A 11 32.72 -2.14 9.86
C ALA A 11 32.42 -0.91 8.98
N LYS A 12 31.15 -0.71 8.61
CA LYS A 12 30.68 0.44 7.82
C LYS A 12 30.90 1.79 8.54
N ALA A 13 30.66 1.82 9.85
CA ALA A 13 30.84 3.01 10.68
C ALA A 13 32.30 3.23 11.14
N HIS A 14 33.25 2.31 10.85
CA HIS A 14 34.63 2.30 11.36
C HIS A 14 34.66 2.34 12.89
N VAL A 15 33.75 1.63 13.57
CA VAL A 15 33.65 1.56 15.03
C VAL A 15 34.11 0.19 15.50
N ASP A 16 35.05 0.18 16.42
CA ASP A 16 35.58 -1.03 17.06
C ASP A 16 34.91 -1.32 18.42
N VAL A 17 35.34 -2.43 19.06
CA VAL A 17 34.80 -2.84 20.36
C VAL A 17 35.14 -1.82 21.45
N GLU A 18 36.32 -1.16 21.37
CA GLU A 18 36.74 -0.19 22.36
C GLU A 18 35.92 1.08 22.34
N ILE A 19 35.60 1.58 21.14
CA ILE A 19 34.73 2.73 20.95
C ILE A 19 33.32 2.42 21.51
N ILE A 20 32.77 1.24 21.22
CA ILE A 20 31.46 0.81 21.76
C ILE A 20 31.51 0.75 23.29
N THR A 21 32.54 0.10 23.84
CA THR A 21 32.75 -0.04 25.28
C THR A 21 32.71 1.31 25.98
N ARG A 22 33.43 2.28 25.45
CA ARG A 22 33.52 3.64 26.00
C ARG A 22 32.19 4.41 25.84
N THR A 23 31.56 4.33 24.67
CA THR A 23 30.33 5.13 24.37
C THR A 23 29.12 4.61 25.11
N VAL A 24 29.00 3.28 25.24
CA VAL A 24 27.82 2.64 25.84
C VAL A 24 28.04 2.34 27.34
N ASP A 25 29.26 2.52 27.82
CA ASP A 25 29.67 2.25 29.21
C ASP A 25 29.41 0.80 29.64
N VAL A 26 30.05 -0.13 28.94
CA VAL A 26 29.93 -1.57 29.20
C VAL A 26 31.30 -2.27 29.09
N ASP A 27 31.42 -3.43 29.71
CA ASP A 27 32.61 -4.27 29.63
C ASP A 27 32.82 -4.84 28.20
N PRO A 28 34.08 -4.92 27.69
CA PRO A 28 34.36 -5.50 26.36
C PRO A 28 33.79 -6.89 26.14
N LYS A 29 33.74 -7.73 27.18
CA LYS A 29 33.11 -9.07 27.12
C LYS A 29 31.60 -9.00 26.83
N THR A 30 30.96 -7.93 27.29
CA THR A 30 29.55 -7.71 27.01
C THR A 30 29.32 -7.40 25.52
N VAL A 31 30.14 -6.57 24.91
CA VAL A 31 30.12 -6.29 23.47
C VAL A 31 30.37 -7.58 22.67
N GLN A 32 31.35 -8.39 23.10
CA GLN A 32 31.63 -9.69 22.47
C GLN A 32 30.41 -10.65 22.51
N ARG A 33 29.65 -10.63 23.60
CA ARG A 33 28.40 -11.43 23.69
C ARG A 33 27.33 -10.93 22.71
N TRP A 34 27.25 -9.62 22.49
CA TRP A 34 26.33 -9.04 21.50
C TRP A 34 26.72 -9.43 20.07
N LEU A 35 28.00 -9.42 19.75
CA LEU A 35 28.53 -9.92 18.47
C LEU A 35 28.26 -11.42 18.26
N LYS A 36 28.19 -12.20 19.35
CA LYS A 36 27.82 -13.62 19.34
C LYS A 36 26.30 -13.86 19.31
N GLY A 37 25.49 -12.79 19.18
CA GLY A 37 24.05 -12.89 18.98
C GLY A 37 23.20 -12.68 20.24
N ARG A 38 23.80 -12.35 21.40
CA ARG A 38 23.02 -11.92 22.57
C ARG A 38 22.44 -10.53 22.30
N VAL A 39 21.14 -10.35 22.54
CA VAL A 39 20.45 -9.06 22.40
C VAL A 39 20.81 -8.16 23.59
N PRO A 40 21.27 -6.90 23.35
CA PRO A 40 21.48 -5.93 24.42
C PRO A 40 20.17 -5.50 25.08
N HIS A 41 20.27 -4.93 26.29
CA HIS A 41 19.14 -4.24 26.91
C HIS A 41 18.75 -2.99 26.11
N ALA A 42 17.47 -2.60 26.09
CA ALA A 42 16.94 -1.50 25.27
C ALA A 42 17.77 -0.20 25.33
N ARG A 43 18.18 0.22 26.53
CA ARG A 43 19.04 1.42 26.72
C ARG A 43 20.38 1.36 25.97
N HIS A 44 20.93 0.15 25.77
CA HIS A 44 22.19 -0.04 25.06
C HIS A 44 21.96 -0.20 23.56
N ARG A 45 20.83 -0.80 23.15
CA ARG A 45 20.45 -0.91 21.73
C ARG A 45 20.30 0.47 21.11
N TRP A 46 19.54 1.37 21.76
CA TRP A 46 19.35 2.74 21.29
C TRP A 46 20.70 3.48 21.09
N LYS A 47 21.58 3.47 22.10
CA LYS A 47 22.90 4.11 22.01
C LYS A 47 23.77 3.54 20.89
N LEU A 48 23.69 2.21 20.67
CA LEU A 48 24.44 1.55 19.60
C LEU A 48 23.87 1.91 18.22
N ALA A 49 22.56 1.95 18.07
CA ALA A 49 21.88 2.34 16.84
C ALA A 49 22.29 3.78 16.45
N GLU A 50 22.28 4.70 17.40
CA GLU A 50 22.73 6.09 17.22
C GLU A 50 24.21 6.16 16.83
N LEU A 51 25.10 5.47 17.56
CA LEU A 51 26.53 5.43 17.29
C LEU A 51 26.85 4.88 15.90
N LEU A 52 26.16 3.81 15.49
CA LEU A 52 26.39 3.13 14.22
C LEU A 52 25.57 3.74 13.06
N ARG A 53 24.70 4.72 13.32
CA ARG A 53 23.77 5.35 12.36
C ARG A 53 22.93 4.31 11.63
N GLU A 54 22.47 3.30 12.36
CA GLU A 54 21.64 2.22 11.84
C GLU A 54 20.36 2.10 12.70
N ASN A 55 19.31 1.45 12.13
CA ASN A 55 18.07 1.23 12.86
C ASN A 55 18.22 0.08 13.87
N GLU A 56 17.64 0.22 15.07
CA GLU A 56 17.61 -0.83 16.10
C GLU A 56 17.05 -2.16 15.56
N ASP A 57 15.93 -2.09 14.80
CA ASP A 57 15.30 -3.27 14.22
C ASP A 57 16.17 -3.95 13.16
N PHE A 58 17.02 -3.20 12.48
CA PHE A 58 18.01 -3.76 11.57
C PHE A 58 19.08 -4.54 12.33
N LEU A 59 19.59 -3.97 13.43
CA LEU A 59 20.67 -4.57 14.22
C LEU A 59 20.18 -5.78 15.02
N TRP A 60 18.96 -5.72 15.56
CA TRP A 60 18.38 -6.78 16.39
C TRP A 60 16.91 -7.02 16.02
N PRO A 61 16.61 -7.71 14.90
CA PRO A 61 15.24 -8.00 14.51
C PRO A 61 14.51 -8.78 15.60
N GLY A 62 13.37 -8.26 16.04
CA GLY A 62 12.53 -8.91 17.05
C GLY A 62 13.04 -8.80 18.50
N ALA A 63 13.97 -7.90 18.79
CA ALA A 63 14.52 -7.70 20.13
C ALA A 63 13.52 -7.13 21.15
N ASP A 64 12.44 -6.50 20.71
CA ASP A 64 11.40 -5.94 21.57
C ASP A 64 10.35 -6.95 22.03
N ASN A 65 10.55 -8.26 21.76
CA ASN A 65 9.63 -9.32 22.17
C ASN A 65 9.70 -9.69 23.67
N THR A 66 10.37 -8.91 24.52
CA THR A 66 10.38 -9.16 25.98
C THR A 66 9.92 -7.93 26.77
N ASN A 67 8.64 -7.84 27.03
CA ASN A 67 7.90 -6.91 27.89
C ASN A 67 7.35 -5.63 27.22
N THR A 68 6.49 -5.79 26.34
CA THR A 68 5.18 -5.15 26.26
C THR A 68 4.46 -5.76 25.08
N THR A 69 3.27 -6.27 25.30
CA THR A 69 2.35 -6.83 24.31
C THR A 69 1.87 -5.72 23.35
N THR A 70 2.75 -5.25 22.52
CA THR A 70 2.45 -4.63 21.25
C THR A 70 3.44 -5.22 20.25
N THR A 71 3.10 -6.40 19.76
CA THR A 71 3.50 -6.75 18.41
C THR A 71 2.99 -5.59 17.56
N HIS A 72 3.85 -4.65 17.22
CA HIS A 72 3.58 -3.71 16.14
C HIS A 72 3.57 -4.53 14.85
N THR A 73 2.51 -5.32 14.70
CA THR A 73 2.20 -5.92 13.43
C THR A 73 1.87 -4.76 12.54
N SER A 74 2.79 -4.38 11.65
CA SER A 74 2.59 -3.26 10.75
C SER A 74 1.40 -3.55 9.84
N GLU A 75 0.51 -2.59 9.69
CA GLU A 75 -0.52 -2.64 8.66
C GLU A 75 0.09 -2.55 7.25
N VAL A 76 1.28 -1.97 7.13
CA VAL A 76 2.01 -1.95 5.86
C VAL A 76 2.69 -3.30 5.66
N VAL A 77 2.18 -4.06 4.69
CA VAL A 77 2.71 -5.36 4.27
C VAL A 77 3.91 -5.18 3.36
N ALA A 78 3.80 -4.25 2.40
CA ALA A 78 4.85 -3.89 1.46
C ALA A 78 4.68 -2.45 0.98
N ALA A 79 5.78 -1.83 0.57
CA ALA A 79 5.80 -0.57 -0.14
C ALA A 79 6.66 -0.72 -1.41
N TYR A 80 6.14 -0.21 -2.53
CA TYR A 80 6.81 -0.22 -3.83
C TYR A 80 7.09 1.23 -4.22
N ALA A 81 8.26 1.49 -4.79
CA ALA A 81 8.60 2.82 -5.27
C ALA A 81 7.68 3.24 -6.44
N HIS A 82 7.28 2.28 -7.25
CA HIS A 82 6.38 2.51 -8.37
C HIS A 82 5.29 1.44 -8.45
N ARG A 83 4.05 1.83 -8.75
CA ARG A 83 2.92 0.90 -8.90
C ARG A 83 3.18 -0.18 -9.96
N ASN A 84 3.86 0.16 -11.06
CA ASN A 84 4.18 -0.79 -12.13
C ASN A 84 5.25 -1.82 -11.76
N GLU A 85 5.92 -1.68 -10.61
CA GLU A 85 6.83 -2.70 -10.06
C GLU A 85 6.08 -3.84 -9.36
N VAL A 86 4.80 -3.65 -9.06
CA VAL A 86 3.97 -4.72 -8.48
C VAL A 86 3.68 -5.76 -9.55
N PRO A 87 4.15 -7.01 -9.37
CA PRO A 87 3.89 -8.07 -10.34
C PRO A 87 2.38 -8.32 -10.53
N PRO A 88 1.95 -8.89 -11.66
CA PRO A 88 0.54 -9.21 -11.89
C PRO A 88 -0.08 -10.15 -10.84
N GLY A 89 0.71 -11.09 -10.29
CA GLY A 89 0.23 -12.07 -9.30
C GLY A 89 -0.41 -11.46 -8.06
N PRO A 90 0.23 -10.52 -7.33
CA PRO A 90 -0.36 -9.80 -6.20
C PRO A 90 -1.68 -9.09 -6.52
N TRP A 91 -1.80 -8.46 -7.69
CA TRP A 91 -3.05 -7.84 -8.14
C TRP A 91 -4.16 -8.88 -8.32
N TRP A 92 -3.85 -9.99 -9.01
CA TRP A 92 -4.80 -11.09 -9.17
C TRP A 92 -5.21 -11.70 -7.83
N GLN A 93 -4.25 -11.94 -6.92
CA GLN A 93 -4.51 -12.48 -5.60
C GLN A 93 -5.41 -11.57 -4.77
N LEU A 94 -5.19 -10.23 -4.84
CA LEU A 94 -6.01 -9.26 -4.14
C LEU A 94 -7.49 -9.49 -4.43
N PHE A 95 -7.88 -9.61 -5.69
CA PHE A 95 -9.28 -9.75 -6.09
C PHE A 95 -9.80 -11.20 -6.01
N SER A 96 -8.99 -12.18 -6.39
CA SER A 96 -9.41 -13.58 -6.39
C SER A 96 -9.69 -14.13 -4.98
N HIS A 97 -9.05 -13.59 -3.95
CA HIS A 97 -9.29 -13.98 -2.56
C HIS A 97 -10.46 -13.24 -1.90
N ALA A 98 -11.05 -12.24 -2.55
CA ALA A 98 -12.22 -11.52 -2.03
C ALA A 98 -13.39 -12.46 -1.74
N ARG A 99 -14.06 -12.23 -0.62
CA ARG A 99 -15.25 -13.00 -0.22
C ARG A 99 -16.45 -12.13 0.10
N LYS A 100 -16.23 -10.90 0.58
CA LYS A 100 -17.29 -10.01 1.07
C LYS A 100 -17.44 -8.77 0.22
N GLN A 101 -16.32 -8.12 -0.11
CA GLN A 101 -16.33 -6.85 -0.83
C GLN A 101 -15.07 -6.59 -1.62
N ILE A 102 -15.25 -5.89 -2.74
CA ILE A 102 -14.18 -5.26 -3.53
C ILE A 102 -14.57 -3.80 -3.72
N ASP A 103 -13.66 -2.88 -3.37
CA ASP A 103 -13.85 -1.45 -3.57
C ASP A 103 -12.72 -0.90 -4.43
N LEU A 104 -13.06 -0.22 -5.50
CA LEU A 104 -12.12 0.42 -6.42
C LEU A 104 -12.41 1.92 -6.48
N LEU A 105 -11.39 2.75 -6.28
CA LEU A 105 -11.46 4.21 -6.40
C LEU A 105 -10.28 4.72 -7.22
N GLY A 106 -10.54 5.49 -8.25
CA GLY A 106 -9.49 6.12 -9.04
C GLY A 106 -10.03 6.93 -10.20
N PHE A 107 -9.17 7.69 -10.88
CA PHE A 107 -9.59 8.45 -12.06
C PHE A 107 -10.02 7.50 -13.20
N ALA A 108 -9.09 6.73 -13.78
CA ALA A 108 -9.37 5.84 -14.90
C ALA A 108 -9.21 4.36 -14.56
N MET A 109 -8.15 3.97 -13.85
CA MET A 109 -7.82 2.58 -13.51
C MET A 109 -7.70 1.62 -14.70
N LEU A 110 -7.46 2.13 -15.91
CA LEU A 110 -7.44 1.38 -17.17
C LEU A 110 -6.45 0.21 -17.16
N PHE A 111 -5.34 0.35 -16.45
CA PHE A 111 -4.33 -0.71 -16.33
C PHE A 111 -4.89 -2.04 -15.78
N LEU A 112 -5.97 -1.98 -14.97
CA LEU A 112 -6.55 -3.19 -14.39
C LEU A 112 -7.12 -4.14 -15.45
N PRO A 113 -8.09 -3.74 -16.29
CA PRO A 113 -8.62 -4.62 -17.33
C PRO A 113 -7.59 -4.89 -18.44
N GLU A 114 -6.65 -3.98 -18.73
CA GLU A 114 -5.62 -4.21 -19.74
C GLU A 114 -4.58 -5.26 -19.32
N GLN A 115 -4.16 -5.26 -18.05
CA GLN A 115 -3.15 -6.21 -17.56
C GLN A 115 -3.75 -7.52 -17.06
N HIS A 116 -5.07 -7.55 -16.82
CA HIS A 116 -5.78 -8.70 -16.27
C HIS A 116 -7.03 -9.01 -17.11
N SER A 117 -6.84 -9.66 -18.25
CA SER A 117 -7.92 -9.97 -19.21
C SER A 117 -9.07 -10.79 -18.62
N GLY A 118 -8.83 -11.56 -17.55
CA GLY A 118 -9.87 -12.32 -16.83
C GLY A 118 -10.57 -11.54 -15.71
N LEU A 119 -10.28 -10.25 -15.51
CA LEU A 119 -10.79 -9.49 -14.37
C LEU A 119 -12.32 -9.35 -14.38
N VAL A 120 -12.91 -9.11 -15.54
CA VAL A 120 -14.36 -8.98 -15.71
C VAL A 120 -15.06 -10.27 -15.29
N ASN A 121 -14.64 -11.42 -15.80
CA ASN A 121 -15.20 -12.73 -15.45
C ASN A 121 -15.00 -13.02 -13.95
N LEU A 122 -13.84 -12.66 -13.38
CA LEU A 122 -13.59 -12.80 -11.96
C LEU A 122 -14.60 -11.97 -11.13
N PHE A 123 -14.89 -10.75 -11.54
CA PHE A 123 -15.87 -9.91 -10.84
C PHE A 123 -17.29 -10.47 -10.92
N GLU A 124 -17.71 -11.02 -12.06
CA GLU A 124 -18.98 -11.73 -12.19
C GLU A 124 -19.06 -12.95 -11.26
N GLU A 125 -18.02 -13.79 -11.24
CA GLU A 125 -17.94 -14.95 -10.33
C GLU A 125 -18.01 -14.54 -8.86
N LYS A 126 -17.32 -13.46 -8.49
CA LYS A 126 -17.31 -12.94 -7.13
C LYS A 126 -18.69 -12.39 -6.73
N ALA A 127 -19.32 -11.59 -7.61
CA ALA A 127 -20.66 -11.06 -7.37
C ALA A 127 -21.70 -12.18 -7.26
N THR A 128 -21.66 -13.17 -8.15
CA THR A 128 -22.50 -14.38 -8.07
C THR A 128 -22.35 -15.11 -6.74
N SER A 129 -21.12 -15.11 -6.17
CA SER A 129 -20.81 -15.70 -4.86
C SER A 129 -21.18 -14.80 -3.68
N GLY A 130 -21.86 -13.66 -3.92
CA GLY A 130 -22.33 -12.73 -2.88
C GLY A 130 -21.31 -11.67 -2.44
N CYS A 131 -20.17 -11.54 -3.13
CA CYS A 131 -19.24 -10.45 -2.91
C CYS A 131 -19.79 -9.15 -3.49
N LYS A 132 -19.82 -8.06 -2.71
CA LYS A 132 -20.21 -6.73 -3.17
C LYS A 132 -19.06 -6.04 -3.86
N ILE A 133 -19.27 -5.54 -5.08
CA ILE A 133 -18.24 -4.85 -5.86
C ILE A 133 -18.68 -3.41 -6.12
N ARG A 134 -17.87 -2.45 -5.70
CA ARG A 134 -18.11 -1.03 -5.88
C ARG A 134 -16.95 -0.39 -6.62
N ILE A 135 -17.24 0.26 -7.73
CA ILE A 135 -16.24 0.90 -8.59
C ILE A 135 -16.59 2.37 -8.73
N ALA A 136 -15.74 3.25 -8.19
CA ALA A 136 -15.84 4.69 -8.32
C ALA A 136 -14.80 5.18 -9.34
N LEU A 137 -15.25 5.55 -10.53
CA LEU A 137 -14.45 6.17 -11.59
C LEU A 137 -14.71 7.68 -11.61
N ALA A 138 -13.73 8.46 -12.07
CA ALA A 138 -14.00 9.89 -12.26
C ALA A 138 -15.00 10.11 -13.40
N ASP A 139 -15.83 11.13 -13.26
CA ASP A 139 -16.60 11.66 -14.37
C ASP A 139 -15.65 12.24 -15.42
N PRO A 140 -15.62 11.74 -16.66
CA PRO A 140 -14.68 12.18 -17.68
C PRO A 140 -14.79 13.68 -18.02
N LEU A 141 -15.91 14.32 -17.70
CA LEU A 141 -16.18 15.73 -17.99
C LEU A 141 -15.91 16.65 -16.79
N CYS A 142 -15.56 16.13 -15.63
CA CYS A 142 -15.38 16.96 -14.43
C CYS A 142 -14.04 17.72 -14.44
N ALA A 143 -14.03 18.87 -13.74
CA ALA A 143 -12.84 19.70 -13.61
C ALA A 143 -11.64 18.98 -12.99
N ALA A 144 -11.89 18.03 -12.07
CA ALA A 144 -10.82 17.26 -11.45
C ALA A 144 -10.05 16.38 -12.44
N VAL A 145 -10.73 15.87 -13.48
CA VAL A 145 -10.09 15.12 -14.58
C VAL A 145 -9.24 16.02 -15.43
N GLN A 146 -9.70 17.23 -15.78
CA GLN A 146 -8.92 18.19 -16.55
C GLN A 146 -7.65 18.59 -15.79
N MET A 147 -7.79 18.97 -14.52
CA MET A 147 -6.64 19.33 -13.67
C MET A 147 -5.63 18.19 -13.58
N ARG A 148 -6.10 16.94 -13.41
CA ARG A 148 -5.21 15.78 -13.30
C ARG A 148 -4.53 15.45 -14.63
N ASP A 149 -5.22 15.62 -15.76
CA ASP A 149 -4.66 15.44 -17.09
C ASP A 149 -3.52 16.46 -17.37
N GLU A 150 -3.76 17.73 -17.02
CA GLU A 150 -2.74 18.78 -17.14
C GLU A 150 -1.54 18.54 -16.22
N GLU A 151 -1.80 18.17 -14.96
CA GLU A 151 -0.78 17.89 -13.95
C GLU A 151 0.14 16.73 -14.36
N GLU A 152 -0.42 15.63 -14.88
CA GLU A 152 0.33 14.49 -15.40
C GLU A 152 0.85 14.69 -16.83
N GLN A 153 0.56 15.82 -17.48
CA GLN A 153 0.93 16.13 -18.87
C GLN A 153 0.44 15.06 -19.87
N LEU A 154 -0.83 14.60 -19.71
CA LEU A 154 -1.41 13.53 -20.52
C LEU A 154 -1.93 14.01 -21.87
N GLY A 155 -1.96 15.31 -22.12
CA GLY A 155 -2.38 15.89 -23.42
C GLY A 155 -3.86 15.68 -23.75
N GLY A 156 -4.75 15.68 -22.76
CA GLY A 156 -6.19 15.53 -22.95
C GLY A 156 -6.66 14.07 -23.05
N THR A 157 -5.81 13.09 -22.70
CA THR A 157 -6.16 11.66 -22.90
C THR A 157 -6.83 11.01 -21.70
N LEU A 158 -6.85 11.62 -20.53
CA LEU A 158 -7.44 11.02 -19.33
C LEU A 158 -8.94 10.73 -19.46
N PRO A 159 -9.78 11.63 -20.05
CA PRO A 159 -11.18 11.31 -20.31
C PRO A 159 -11.37 10.06 -21.17
N ALA A 160 -10.60 9.91 -22.25
CA ALA A 160 -10.66 8.75 -23.13
C ALA A 160 -10.26 7.45 -22.39
N ARG A 161 -9.28 7.52 -21.49
CA ARG A 161 -8.88 6.37 -20.66
C ARG A 161 -10.00 5.93 -19.71
N ILE A 162 -10.76 6.88 -19.13
CA ILE A 162 -11.93 6.58 -18.31
C ILE A 162 -12.99 5.87 -19.14
N GLN A 163 -13.31 6.40 -20.32
CA GLN A 163 -14.28 5.79 -21.23
C GLN A 163 -13.85 4.38 -21.67
N THR A 164 -12.57 4.17 -21.95
CA THR A 164 -12.05 2.84 -22.30
C THR A 164 -12.20 1.86 -21.13
N THR A 165 -11.97 2.29 -19.89
CA THR A 165 -12.21 1.45 -18.70
C THR A 165 -13.69 1.07 -18.59
N LEU A 166 -14.59 2.02 -18.80
CA LEU A 166 -16.04 1.77 -18.79
C LEU A 166 -16.48 0.82 -19.91
N TYR A 167 -15.82 0.90 -21.07
CA TYR A 167 -16.05 -0.05 -22.15
C TYR A 167 -15.63 -1.46 -21.77
N HIS A 168 -14.50 -1.64 -21.08
CA HIS A 168 -14.10 -2.96 -20.55
C HIS A 168 -15.11 -3.50 -19.54
N PHE A 169 -15.71 -2.65 -18.73
CA PHE A 169 -16.67 -3.05 -17.68
C PHE A 169 -18.14 -3.03 -18.16
N ARG A 170 -18.41 -2.83 -19.47
CA ARG A 170 -19.76 -2.71 -19.98
C ARG A 170 -20.66 -3.91 -19.67
N ASP A 171 -20.09 -5.13 -19.71
CA ASP A 171 -20.83 -6.38 -19.56
C ASP A 171 -21.25 -6.60 -18.09
N ILE A 172 -20.49 -6.06 -17.12
CA ILE A 172 -20.78 -6.19 -15.70
C ILE A 172 -21.49 -4.97 -15.08
N ARG A 173 -21.71 -3.92 -15.84
CA ARG A 173 -22.26 -2.66 -15.28
C ARG A 173 -23.68 -2.78 -14.68
N ASN A 174 -24.47 -3.74 -15.15
CA ASN A 174 -25.83 -4.03 -14.67
C ASN A 174 -25.91 -5.37 -13.94
N PHE A 175 -24.77 -5.95 -13.57
CA PHE A 175 -24.72 -7.23 -12.88
C PHE A 175 -25.07 -7.05 -11.40
N ASP A 176 -25.96 -7.90 -10.86
CA ASP A 176 -26.33 -7.84 -9.45
C ASP A 176 -25.10 -8.01 -8.56
N GLY A 177 -24.97 -7.13 -7.56
CA GLY A 177 -23.82 -7.11 -6.67
C GLY A 177 -22.66 -6.26 -7.18
N ILE A 178 -22.72 -5.68 -8.37
CA ILE A 178 -21.72 -4.75 -8.93
C ILE A 178 -22.32 -3.37 -9.10
N GLU A 179 -21.69 -2.36 -8.54
CA GLU A 179 -22.07 -0.95 -8.69
C GLU A 179 -20.93 -0.14 -9.26
N ILE A 180 -21.15 0.49 -10.42
CA ILE A 180 -20.21 1.43 -11.05
C ILE A 180 -20.80 2.82 -10.97
N ARG A 181 -20.07 3.76 -10.32
CA ARG A 181 -20.53 5.14 -10.12
C ARG A 181 -19.46 6.14 -10.53
N TYR A 182 -19.88 7.37 -10.81
CA TYR A 182 -19.01 8.50 -11.08
C TYR A 182 -18.76 9.34 -9.83
N HIS A 183 -17.53 9.80 -9.66
CA HIS A 183 -17.16 10.85 -8.70
C HIS A 183 -16.61 12.07 -9.45
N VAL A 184 -16.74 13.23 -8.80
CA VAL A 184 -16.17 14.51 -9.27
C VAL A 184 -15.07 15.03 -8.33
N ALA A 185 -14.65 14.19 -7.39
CA ALA A 185 -13.69 14.57 -6.37
C ALA A 185 -12.26 14.67 -6.92
N CYS A 186 -11.50 15.65 -6.44
CA CYS A 186 -10.06 15.69 -6.60
C CYS A 186 -9.46 14.60 -5.70
N LEU A 187 -8.96 13.53 -6.30
CA LEU A 187 -8.39 12.40 -5.56
C LEU A 187 -6.94 12.65 -5.20
N TYR A 188 -6.56 12.29 -3.97
CA TYR A 188 -5.17 12.29 -3.50
C TYR A 188 -4.52 10.89 -3.58
N ASN A 189 -5.32 9.87 -3.86
CA ASN A 189 -4.86 8.51 -4.06
C ASN A 189 -5.85 7.70 -4.91
N SER A 190 -5.38 6.60 -5.50
CA SER A 190 -6.22 5.51 -5.96
C SER A 190 -6.20 4.39 -4.93
N LEU A 191 -7.33 3.69 -4.78
CA LEU A 191 -7.54 2.68 -3.78
C LEU A 191 -8.13 1.41 -4.41
N PHE A 192 -7.60 0.26 -4.01
CA PHE A 192 -8.02 -1.06 -4.48
C PHE A 192 -8.12 -1.98 -3.26
N ARG A 193 -9.31 -2.13 -2.73
CA ARG A 193 -9.58 -2.90 -1.52
C ARG A 193 -10.26 -4.23 -1.85
N SER A 194 -9.87 -5.26 -1.12
CA SER A 194 -10.52 -6.55 -1.10
C SER A 194 -10.56 -7.05 0.35
N ASP A 195 -11.75 -7.09 0.94
CA ASP A 195 -11.97 -7.48 2.33
C ASP A 195 -11.04 -6.71 3.31
N ASN A 196 -10.01 -7.41 3.83
CA ASN A 196 -9.03 -6.91 4.79
C ASN A 196 -7.66 -6.57 4.16
N GLN A 197 -7.55 -6.56 2.84
CA GLN A 197 -6.35 -6.19 2.08
C GLN A 197 -6.64 -4.96 1.22
N MET A 198 -5.62 -4.13 1.00
CA MET A 198 -5.77 -2.91 0.21
C MET A 198 -4.46 -2.52 -0.46
N PHE A 199 -4.55 -2.12 -1.73
CA PHE A 199 -3.49 -1.36 -2.39
C PHE A 199 -3.88 0.11 -2.44
N VAL A 200 -2.97 0.99 -2.07
CA VAL A 200 -3.15 2.45 -2.12
C VAL A 200 -2.01 3.05 -2.91
N THR A 201 -2.36 3.85 -3.91
CA THR A 201 -1.40 4.60 -4.72
C THR A 201 -1.60 6.09 -4.49
N PRO A 202 -0.77 6.75 -3.66
CA PRO A 202 -0.81 8.20 -3.50
C PRO A 202 -0.55 8.91 -4.83
N HIS A 203 -1.28 9.98 -5.10
CA HIS A 203 -1.05 10.83 -6.27
C HIS A 203 -0.03 11.90 -5.92
N LEU A 204 1.14 11.83 -6.52
CA LEU A 204 2.17 12.85 -6.40
C LEU A 204 2.07 13.82 -7.57
N TYR A 205 2.33 15.11 -7.31
CA TYR A 205 2.24 16.18 -8.31
C TYR A 205 3.15 15.88 -9.52
N GLY A 206 2.61 16.00 -10.72
CA GLY A 206 3.35 15.78 -11.97
C GLY A 206 3.81 14.35 -12.21
N LEU A 207 3.43 13.38 -11.35
CA LEU A 207 3.88 12.01 -11.49
C LEU A 207 2.75 11.13 -12.04
N HIS A 208 3.05 10.47 -13.14
CA HIS A 208 2.15 9.48 -13.75
C HIS A 208 1.75 8.38 -12.76
N GLY A 209 0.49 7.99 -12.74
CA GLY A 209 -0.02 6.99 -11.81
C GLY A 209 0.70 5.63 -11.86
N SER A 210 1.31 5.24 -12.98
CA SER A 210 2.14 4.03 -13.09
C SER A 210 3.47 4.13 -12.34
N LYS A 211 4.01 5.35 -12.21
CA LYS A 211 5.27 5.66 -11.52
C LYS A 211 5.05 6.11 -10.07
N ALA A 212 3.80 6.33 -9.66
CA ALA A 212 3.48 6.69 -8.30
C ALA A 212 3.75 5.52 -7.34
N PRO A 213 4.11 5.79 -6.06
CA PRO A 213 4.33 4.73 -5.09
C PRO A 213 3.06 3.91 -4.84
N LEU A 214 3.23 2.68 -4.34
CA LEU A 214 2.12 1.84 -3.91
C LEU A 214 2.39 1.27 -2.54
N LEU A 215 1.39 1.36 -1.66
CA LEU A 215 1.36 0.72 -0.36
C LEU A 215 0.43 -0.49 -0.40
N HIS A 216 0.91 -1.65 0.03
CA HIS A 216 0.08 -2.81 0.32
C HIS A 216 -0.24 -2.81 1.81
N LEU A 217 -1.51 -2.67 2.14
CA LEU A 217 -2.01 -2.59 3.51
C LEU A 217 -2.85 -3.82 3.86
N ARG A 218 -2.84 -4.18 5.14
CA ARG A 218 -3.76 -5.17 5.73
C ARG A 218 -4.47 -4.57 6.94
N CYS A 219 -5.72 -4.93 7.11
CA CYS A 219 -6.50 -4.56 8.30
C CYS A 219 -6.03 -5.37 9.51
N LEU A 220 -5.65 -4.68 10.58
CA LEU A 220 -5.30 -5.30 11.87
C LEU A 220 -6.33 -4.96 12.97
N GLY A 221 -7.17 -3.94 12.73
CA GLY A 221 -8.16 -3.50 13.70
C GLY A 221 -9.03 -2.36 13.17
N PRO A 222 -9.94 -1.86 13.99
CA PRO A 222 -10.87 -0.81 13.60
C PRO A 222 -10.24 0.58 13.49
N HIS A 223 -9.02 0.75 13.97
CA HIS A 223 -8.28 2.01 13.96
C HIS A 223 -6.89 1.77 13.39
N GLY A 224 -6.49 2.56 12.39
CA GLY A 224 -5.18 2.43 11.75
C GLY A 224 -5.17 3.02 10.34
N ILE A 225 -4.06 2.81 9.63
CA ILE A 225 -3.89 3.32 8.26
C ILE A 225 -4.93 2.71 7.32
N PHE A 226 -5.17 1.40 7.44
CA PHE A 226 -6.18 0.71 6.62
C PHE A 226 -7.58 1.30 6.84
N ALA A 227 -7.97 1.51 8.10
CA ALA A 227 -9.27 2.07 8.44
C ALA A 227 -9.44 3.48 7.88
N ASN A 228 -8.42 4.34 7.99
CA ASN A 228 -8.46 5.70 7.45
C ASN A 228 -8.69 5.71 5.93
N PHE A 229 -8.04 4.83 5.17
CA PHE A 229 -8.27 4.73 3.74
C PHE A 229 -9.63 4.09 3.39
N ALA A 230 -10.11 3.15 4.20
CA ALA A 230 -11.45 2.61 4.04
C ALA A 230 -12.53 3.69 4.27
N GLU A 231 -12.39 4.51 5.30
CA GLU A 231 -13.28 5.66 5.57
C GLU A 231 -13.20 6.72 4.47
N HIS A 232 -12.00 6.97 3.92
CA HIS A 232 -11.83 7.84 2.77
C HIS A 232 -12.63 7.33 1.56
N PHE A 233 -12.56 6.03 1.26
CA PHE A 233 -13.40 5.44 0.20
C PHE A 233 -14.88 5.70 0.47
N GLU A 234 -15.36 5.42 1.69
CA GLU A 234 -16.77 5.62 2.05
C GLU A 234 -17.20 7.09 1.95
N ALA A 235 -16.33 8.02 2.29
CA ALA A 235 -16.59 9.46 2.15
C ALA A 235 -16.80 9.86 0.68
N ILE A 236 -15.94 9.40 -0.21
CA ILE A 236 -16.07 9.63 -1.65
C ILE A 236 -17.30 8.90 -2.21
N TRP A 237 -17.49 7.62 -1.85
CA TRP A 237 -18.61 6.80 -2.35
C TRP A 237 -19.97 7.45 -2.06
N ARG A 238 -20.15 8.06 -0.91
CA ARG A 238 -21.39 8.79 -0.55
C ARG A 238 -21.67 9.99 -1.45
N THR A 239 -20.65 10.57 -2.09
CA THR A 239 -20.81 11.70 -3.03
C THR A 239 -20.95 11.25 -4.48
N THR A 240 -20.76 9.95 -4.77
CA THR A 240 -20.85 9.43 -6.14
C THR A 240 -22.29 9.43 -6.65
N GLN A 241 -22.43 9.57 -7.97
CA GLN A 241 -23.70 9.44 -8.66
C GLN A 241 -23.75 8.15 -9.47
N PRO A 242 -24.93 7.47 -9.51
CA PRO A 242 -25.12 6.37 -10.44
C PRO A 242 -24.85 6.85 -11.87
N ARG A 243 -24.19 6.03 -12.67
CA ARG A 243 -24.11 6.27 -14.11
C ARG A 243 -25.51 6.18 -14.70
N GLY A 244 -25.91 7.16 -15.53
CA GLY A 244 -27.15 7.13 -16.28
C GLY A 244 -27.27 5.82 -17.09
N LYS A 245 -28.47 5.26 -17.19
CA LYS A 245 -28.70 3.99 -17.92
C LYS A 245 -28.44 4.10 -19.43
N ASP A 246 -28.31 5.31 -19.95
CA ASP A 246 -28.25 5.63 -21.40
C ASP A 246 -26.88 6.17 -21.85
N GLU A 247 -25.84 6.14 -21.01
CA GLU A 247 -24.49 6.59 -21.36
C GLU A 247 -23.49 5.42 -21.59
#